data_b6c3606ac4b6f988c0a8598b852647f0
#
_entry.id   b6c3606ac4b6f988c0a8598b852647f0
#
_cell.length_a   1.000
_cell.length_b   1.000
_cell.length_c   1.000
_cell.angle_alpha   90.00
_cell.angle_beta   90.00
_cell.angle_gamma   90.00
#
_symmetry.space_group_name_H-M   'P 1'
#
loop_
_entity.id
_entity.type
_entity.pdbx_description
1 polymer ?
#
loop_
_entity_poly.entity_id
_entity_poly.type
_entity_poly.pdbx_seq_one_letter_code
_entity_poly.pdbx_strand_id
1 'polypeptide(L)'
;MKISVFYEHIEKACEQTKKPLEEVLEHVKKSGIDGIEMDYDMLSSEDDEQSILTSLKKARLVISSIYGFCHLDSDPEEQKCLDVIDQAAKNGCSRVLLVPGFFSEADAKIFGESADDWEKTVAFMQSNQVVQNIMAGLRRAVAHAKEKNVIVTLEDFDSTLSPCSRINALKWFMEQVPGLCWTLDAGNFAYSSENILDAYEVLRTYTAHVHCKDRG
;
A
#
# COMPACT_ATOMS: atom_id res chain seq x y z
N MET A 1 -15.55 2.58 12.55
CA MET A 1 -14.15 2.40 12.08
C MET A 1 -13.80 0.95 12.34
N LYS A 2 -13.17 0.26 11.40
CA LYS A 2 -12.63 -1.10 11.60
C LYS A 2 -11.13 -0.97 11.84
N ILE A 3 -10.59 -1.81 12.70
CA ILE A 3 -9.15 -1.84 13.03
C ILE A 3 -8.58 -3.14 12.47
N SER A 4 -7.43 -3.06 11.83
CA SER A 4 -6.67 -4.20 11.30
C SER A 4 -5.23 -4.18 11.78
N VAL A 5 -4.56 -5.33 11.65
CA VAL A 5 -3.14 -5.50 11.88
C VAL A 5 -2.53 -6.29 10.71
N PHE A 6 -1.25 -6.10 10.45
CA PHE A 6 -0.53 -6.88 9.44
C PHE A 6 -0.37 -8.33 9.88
N TYR A 7 -0.56 -9.26 8.96
CA TYR A 7 -0.44 -10.70 9.22
C TYR A 7 0.98 -11.10 9.66
N GLU A 8 2.01 -10.46 9.11
CA GLU A 8 3.39 -10.67 9.54
C GLU A 8 3.61 -10.39 11.03
N HIS A 9 2.86 -9.45 11.63
CA HIS A 9 2.93 -9.18 13.07
C HIS A 9 2.30 -10.31 13.89
N ILE A 10 1.32 -11.01 13.33
CA ILE A 10 0.72 -12.20 13.94
C ILE A 10 1.73 -13.35 13.91
N GLU A 11 2.43 -13.57 12.80
CA GLU A 11 3.49 -14.59 12.70
C GLU A 11 4.62 -14.31 13.70
N LYS A 12 5.09 -13.06 13.77
CA LYS A 12 6.07 -12.63 14.78
C LYS A 12 5.57 -12.86 16.22
N ALA A 13 4.29 -12.59 16.49
CA ALA A 13 3.70 -12.86 17.80
C ALA A 13 3.65 -14.35 18.11
N CYS A 14 3.36 -15.22 17.15
CA CYS A 14 3.44 -16.67 17.31
C CYS A 14 4.88 -17.10 17.66
N GLU A 15 5.87 -16.59 16.94
CA GLU A 15 7.28 -16.88 17.18
C GLU A 15 7.76 -16.42 18.57
N GLN A 16 7.42 -15.20 18.97
CA GLN A 16 7.83 -14.63 20.24
C GLN A 16 7.17 -15.30 21.45
N THR A 17 5.88 -15.59 21.34
CA THR A 17 5.10 -16.16 22.42
C THR A 17 5.13 -17.68 22.48
N LYS A 18 5.60 -18.34 21.40
CA LYS A 18 5.53 -19.80 21.18
C LYS A 18 4.11 -20.36 21.22
N LYS A 19 3.12 -19.53 20.89
CA LYS A 19 1.72 -19.91 20.84
C LYS A 19 1.32 -20.33 19.41
N PRO A 20 0.37 -21.26 19.27
CA PRO A 20 -0.17 -21.62 17.97
C PRO A 20 -0.97 -20.45 17.36
N LEU A 21 -1.04 -20.42 16.03
CA LEU A 21 -1.71 -19.38 15.26
C LEU A 21 -3.14 -19.11 15.72
N GLU A 22 -3.92 -20.16 15.97
CA GLU A 22 -5.31 -20.04 16.39
C GLU A 22 -5.45 -19.28 17.72
N GLU A 23 -4.56 -19.52 18.69
CA GLU A 23 -4.58 -18.84 19.99
C GLU A 23 -4.25 -17.35 19.84
N VAL A 24 -3.27 -17.03 18.97
CA VAL A 24 -2.88 -15.64 18.68
C VAL A 24 -4.03 -14.91 17.97
N LEU A 25 -4.63 -15.52 16.95
CA LEU A 25 -5.78 -14.93 16.23
C LEU A 25 -6.98 -14.70 17.12
N GLU A 26 -7.29 -15.63 18.03
CA GLU A 26 -8.35 -15.43 19.03
C GLU A 26 -8.06 -14.25 19.96
N HIS A 27 -6.79 -14.09 20.37
CA HIS A 27 -6.38 -12.97 21.21
C HIS A 27 -6.50 -11.64 20.45
N VAL A 28 -6.05 -11.60 19.20
CA VAL A 28 -6.19 -10.45 18.29
C VAL A 28 -7.68 -10.06 18.18
N LYS A 29 -8.56 -11.01 17.94
CA LYS A 29 -10.00 -10.73 17.85
C LYS A 29 -10.59 -10.23 19.16
N LYS A 30 -10.23 -10.83 20.31
CA LYS A 30 -10.67 -10.38 21.64
C LYS A 30 -10.18 -8.96 21.99
N SER A 31 -9.07 -8.51 21.38
CA SER A 31 -8.55 -7.16 21.55
C SER A 31 -9.26 -6.10 20.70
N GLY A 32 -10.33 -6.47 19.99
CA GLY A 32 -11.15 -5.53 19.21
C GLY A 32 -10.67 -5.33 17.77
N ILE A 33 -9.74 -6.15 17.30
CA ILE A 33 -9.30 -6.15 15.90
C ILE A 33 -10.35 -6.84 15.03
N ASP A 34 -10.68 -6.25 13.90
CA ASP A 34 -11.68 -6.76 12.98
C ASP A 34 -11.08 -7.38 11.71
N GLY A 35 -9.90 -6.93 11.31
CA GLY A 35 -9.30 -7.28 10.03
C GLY A 35 -7.81 -7.53 10.10
N ILE A 36 -7.33 -8.13 9.01
CA ILE A 36 -5.93 -8.44 8.78
C ILE A 36 -5.52 -7.80 7.45
N GLU A 37 -4.33 -7.25 7.41
CA GLU A 37 -3.68 -6.81 6.17
C GLU A 37 -2.68 -7.86 5.73
N MET A 38 -2.79 -8.26 4.47
CA MET A 38 -2.05 -9.39 3.91
C MET A 38 -1.04 -8.94 2.86
N ASP A 39 0.16 -9.49 2.91
CA ASP A 39 1.04 -9.48 1.76
C ASP A 39 0.47 -10.44 0.68
N TYR A 40 0.39 -9.96 -0.55
CA TYR A 40 -0.04 -10.78 -1.69
C TYR A 40 0.80 -12.06 -1.85
N ASP A 41 2.10 -11.96 -1.62
CA ASP A 41 3.02 -13.09 -1.80
C ASP A 41 2.76 -14.22 -0.79
N MET A 42 2.15 -13.93 0.37
CA MET A 42 1.70 -14.94 1.34
C MET A 42 0.45 -15.71 0.87
N LEU A 43 -0.27 -15.19 -0.12
CA LEU A 43 -1.45 -15.81 -0.71
C LEU A 43 -1.17 -16.43 -2.08
N SER A 44 0.10 -16.57 -2.47
CA SER A 44 0.53 -16.95 -3.82
C SER A 44 0.36 -18.44 -4.12
N SER A 45 0.29 -19.33 -3.11
CA SER A 45 -0.02 -20.73 -3.28
C SER A 45 -1.44 -21.05 -2.80
N GLU A 46 -2.16 -21.96 -3.48
CA GLU A 46 -3.52 -22.34 -3.09
C GLU A 46 -3.58 -22.99 -1.71
N ASP A 47 -2.57 -23.76 -1.33
CA ASP A 47 -2.51 -24.46 -0.05
C ASP A 47 -2.31 -23.47 1.11
N ASP A 48 -1.41 -22.48 0.96
CA ASP A 48 -1.15 -21.46 1.96
C ASP A 48 -2.36 -20.54 2.10
N GLU A 49 -2.92 -20.07 0.97
CA GLU A 49 -4.14 -19.27 0.96
C GLU A 49 -5.27 -19.95 1.71
N GLN A 50 -5.57 -21.22 1.37
CA GLN A 50 -6.66 -21.95 1.99
C GLN A 50 -6.45 -22.17 3.50
N SER A 51 -5.21 -22.41 3.93
CA SER A 51 -4.85 -22.57 5.34
C SER A 51 -5.06 -21.27 6.12
N ILE A 52 -4.54 -20.15 5.60
CA ILE A 52 -4.68 -18.82 6.21
C ILE A 52 -6.16 -18.43 6.29
N LEU A 53 -6.91 -18.52 5.20
CA LEU A 53 -8.33 -18.14 5.14
C LEU A 53 -9.18 -18.98 6.11
N THR A 54 -8.87 -20.27 6.26
CA THR A 54 -9.56 -21.14 7.22
C THR A 54 -9.34 -20.66 8.65
N SER A 55 -8.11 -20.31 9.00
CA SER A 55 -7.74 -19.82 10.33
C SER A 55 -8.39 -18.46 10.63
N LEU A 56 -8.34 -17.53 9.68
CA LEU A 56 -9.00 -16.22 9.81
C LEU A 56 -10.52 -16.37 9.99
N LYS A 57 -11.15 -17.23 9.20
CA LYS A 57 -12.60 -17.50 9.30
C LYS A 57 -12.99 -18.04 10.66
N LYS A 58 -12.22 -19.00 11.22
CA LYS A 58 -12.43 -19.50 12.58
C LYS A 58 -12.37 -18.38 13.61
N ALA A 59 -11.40 -17.49 13.49
CA ALA A 59 -11.22 -16.34 14.38
C ALA A 59 -12.23 -15.21 14.13
N ARG A 60 -13.06 -15.27 13.09
CA ARG A 60 -13.97 -14.22 12.64
C ARG A 60 -13.25 -12.92 12.29
N LEU A 61 -12.07 -13.03 11.70
CA LEU A 61 -11.30 -11.95 11.11
C LEU A 61 -11.51 -11.94 9.61
N VAL A 62 -11.43 -10.76 9.00
CA VAL A 62 -11.53 -10.59 7.54
C VAL A 62 -10.24 -10.00 6.97
N ILE A 63 -9.98 -10.21 5.69
CA ILE A 63 -8.92 -9.46 5.02
C ILE A 63 -9.44 -8.04 4.77
N SER A 64 -8.76 -7.04 5.32
CA SER A 64 -9.14 -5.63 5.24
C SER A 64 -8.44 -4.90 4.11
N SER A 65 -7.21 -5.30 3.78
CA SER A 65 -6.39 -4.80 2.69
C SER A 65 -5.42 -5.91 2.24
N ILE A 66 -5.09 -5.93 0.95
CA ILE A 66 -3.97 -6.72 0.42
C ILE A 66 -2.96 -5.75 -0.16
N TYR A 67 -1.69 -5.88 0.23
CA TYR A 67 -0.63 -5.09 -0.37
C TYR A 67 0.28 -5.96 -1.24
N GLY A 68 0.88 -5.33 -2.25
CA GLY A 68 1.78 -6.01 -3.15
C GLY A 68 2.86 -5.09 -3.70
N PHE A 69 4.08 -5.62 -3.74
CA PHE A 69 5.21 -4.96 -4.40
C PHE A 69 5.19 -5.28 -5.88
N CYS A 70 5.07 -4.24 -6.68
CA CYS A 70 5.03 -4.31 -8.14
C CYS A 70 6.31 -3.68 -8.74
N HIS A 71 6.59 -4.00 -10.00
CA HIS A 71 7.73 -3.48 -10.75
C HIS A 71 7.26 -2.60 -11.91
N LEU A 72 6.25 -1.74 -11.65
CA LEU A 72 5.73 -0.81 -12.66
C LEU A 72 6.75 0.24 -13.09
N ASP A 73 7.80 0.45 -12.30
CA ASP A 73 8.98 1.26 -12.63
C ASP A 73 9.68 0.79 -13.91
N SER A 74 9.76 -0.51 -14.11
CA SER A 74 10.43 -1.16 -15.25
C SER A 74 9.47 -1.82 -16.24
N ASP A 75 8.32 -2.29 -15.77
CA ASP A 75 7.28 -2.95 -16.58
C ASP A 75 5.87 -2.40 -16.27
N PRO A 76 5.38 -1.39 -17.03
CA PRO A 76 4.04 -0.84 -16.84
C PRO A 76 2.91 -1.84 -17.15
N GLU A 77 3.21 -2.94 -17.83
CA GLU A 77 2.28 -4.02 -18.16
C GLU A 77 2.34 -5.20 -17.17
N GLU A 78 3.10 -5.08 -16.09
CA GLU A 78 3.25 -6.15 -15.11
C GLU A 78 1.89 -6.71 -14.66
N GLN A 79 1.75 -8.03 -14.77
CA GLN A 79 0.51 -8.71 -14.43
C GLN A 79 0.24 -8.75 -12.92
N LYS A 80 1.28 -8.82 -12.11
CA LYS A 80 1.18 -8.94 -10.64
C LYS A 80 0.26 -7.87 -10.02
N CYS A 81 0.30 -6.63 -10.51
CA CYS A 81 -0.55 -5.58 -9.97
C CYS A 81 -2.06 -5.84 -10.20
N LEU A 82 -2.42 -6.56 -11.27
CA LEU A 82 -3.81 -6.99 -11.51
C LEU A 82 -4.16 -8.22 -10.66
N ASP A 83 -3.21 -9.13 -10.49
CA ASP A 83 -3.40 -10.33 -9.67
C ASP A 83 -3.65 -9.97 -8.19
N VAL A 84 -2.97 -8.95 -7.66
CA VAL A 84 -3.25 -8.37 -6.32
C VAL A 84 -4.70 -7.91 -6.20
N ILE A 85 -5.21 -7.23 -7.23
CA ILE A 85 -6.59 -6.75 -7.28
C ILE A 85 -7.59 -7.91 -7.38
N ASP A 86 -7.31 -8.89 -8.21
CA ASP A 86 -8.15 -10.08 -8.37
C ASP A 86 -8.20 -10.91 -7.07
N GLN A 87 -7.07 -11.03 -6.39
CA GLN A 87 -6.98 -11.70 -5.11
C GLN A 87 -7.80 -10.96 -4.02
N ALA A 88 -7.77 -9.63 -4.03
CA ALA A 88 -8.60 -8.83 -3.13
C ALA A 88 -10.10 -9.06 -3.42
N ALA A 89 -10.51 -8.98 -4.67
CA ALA A 89 -11.89 -9.21 -5.07
C ALA A 89 -12.38 -10.63 -4.71
N LYS A 90 -11.56 -11.66 -4.98
CA LYS A 90 -11.81 -13.07 -4.63
C LYS A 90 -12.09 -13.25 -3.14
N ASN A 91 -11.37 -12.51 -2.29
CA ASN A 91 -11.48 -12.62 -0.83
C ASN A 91 -12.45 -11.59 -0.21
N GLY A 92 -13.24 -10.88 -1.01
CA GLY A 92 -14.19 -9.88 -0.54
C GLY A 92 -13.53 -8.66 0.12
N CYS A 93 -12.24 -8.45 -0.17
CA CYS A 93 -11.48 -7.28 0.26
C CYS A 93 -11.73 -6.12 -0.70
N SER A 94 -12.07 -4.95 -0.18
CA SER A 94 -12.47 -3.79 -0.98
C SER A 94 -11.33 -2.85 -1.35
N ARG A 95 -10.09 -3.16 -0.96
CA ARG A 95 -8.94 -2.29 -1.22
C ARG A 95 -7.64 -3.04 -1.35
N VAL A 96 -6.73 -2.45 -2.11
CA VAL A 96 -5.34 -2.89 -2.23
C VAL A 96 -4.39 -1.71 -2.06
N LEU A 97 -3.21 -1.98 -1.53
CA LEU A 97 -2.09 -1.06 -1.51
C LEU A 97 -1.05 -1.57 -2.51
N LEU A 98 -0.72 -0.79 -3.53
CA LEU A 98 0.34 -1.11 -4.47
C LEU A 98 1.60 -0.31 -4.12
N VAL A 99 2.73 -1.01 -3.96
CA VAL A 99 4.06 -0.39 -3.94
C VAL A 99 4.59 -0.48 -5.37
N PRO A 100 4.58 0.63 -6.14
CA PRO A 100 4.62 0.55 -7.61
C PRO A 100 6.02 0.40 -8.21
N GLY A 101 7.07 0.42 -7.39
CA GLY A 101 8.46 0.38 -7.81
C GLY A 101 9.29 1.51 -7.23
N PHE A 102 10.56 1.60 -7.64
CA PHE A 102 11.55 2.48 -7.05
C PHE A 102 12.39 3.22 -8.10
N PHE A 103 12.90 4.37 -7.73
CA PHE A 103 13.90 5.09 -8.47
C PHE A 103 15.29 4.43 -8.39
N SER A 104 16.14 4.69 -9.38
CA SER A 104 17.60 4.56 -9.21
C SER A 104 18.10 5.58 -8.17
N GLU A 105 19.25 5.36 -7.57
CA GLU A 105 19.86 6.33 -6.65
C GLU A 105 20.08 7.70 -7.32
N ALA A 106 20.40 7.72 -8.62
CA ALA A 106 20.57 8.94 -9.38
C ALA A 106 19.26 9.73 -9.54
N ASP A 107 18.17 9.04 -9.90
CA ASP A 107 16.86 9.67 -10.03
C ASP A 107 16.32 10.12 -8.66
N ALA A 108 16.50 9.32 -7.62
CA ALA A 108 16.08 9.68 -6.27
C ALA A 108 16.78 10.94 -5.75
N LYS A 109 18.07 11.12 -6.09
CA LYS A 109 18.79 12.34 -5.75
C LYS A 109 18.22 13.57 -6.46
N ILE A 110 17.97 13.49 -7.77
CA ILE A 110 17.38 14.59 -8.54
C ILE A 110 15.96 14.88 -8.04
N PHE A 111 15.19 13.84 -7.76
CA PHE A 111 13.86 13.96 -7.19
C PHE A 111 13.88 14.68 -5.82
N GLY A 112 14.78 14.29 -4.92
CA GLY A 112 14.94 14.93 -3.61
C GLY A 112 15.24 16.43 -3.70
N GLU A 113 16.01 16.87 -4.70
CA GLU A 113 16.32 18.30 -4.95
C GLU A 113 15.10 19.10 -5.47
N SER A 114 14.10 18.41 -6.03
CA SER A 114 12.91 19.03 -6.63
C SER A 114 11.66 18.95 -5.76
N ALA A 115 11.64 18.06 -4.77
CA ALA A 115 10.43 17.58 -4.14
C ALA A 115 9.68 18.63 -3.29
N ASP A 116 10.38 19.66 -2.78
CA ASP A 116 9.77 20.74 -1.97
C ASP A 116 9.12 21.84 -2.82
N ASP A 117 9.39 21.84 -4.13
CA ASP A 117 8.86 22.84 -5.07
C ASP A 117 7.88 22.18 -6.03
N TRP A 118 6.64 22.62 -6.06
CA TRP A 118 5.59 22.02 -6.88
C TRP A 118 5.92 22.03 -8.39
N GLU A 119 6.40 23.15 -8.92
CA GLU A 119 6.69 23.27 -10.36
C GLU A 119 7.85 22.36 -10.77
N LYS A 120 8.88 22.29 -9.93
CA LYS A 120 10.02 21.39 -10.15
C LYS A 120 9.60 19.91 -10.03
N THR A 121 8.79 19.58 -9.01
CA THR A 121 8.23 18.24 -8.87
C THR A 121 7.45 17.87 -10.13
N VAL A 122 6.52 18.70 -10.59
CA VAL A 122 5.75 18.43 -11.82
C VAL A 122 6.66 18.22 -13.02
N ALA A 123 7.65 19.07 -13.21
CA ALA A 123 8.60 18.95 -14.34
C ALA A 123 9.38 17.64 -14.28
N PHE A 124 9.87 17.25 -13.10
CA PHE A 124 10.54 15.97 -12.89
C PHE A 124 9.60 14.79 -13.17
N MET A 125 8.41 14.77 -12.55
CA MET A 125 7.44 13.70 -12.68
C MET A 125 6.99 13.48 -14.12
N GLN A 126 6.84 14.55 -14.89
CA GLN A 126 6.47 14.50 -16.32
C GLN A 126 7.59 13.98 -17.22
N SER A 127 8.85 14.23 -16.88
CA SER A 127 10.00 13.88 -17.72
C SER A 127 10.68 12.55 -17.36
N ASN A 128 10.49 12.05 -16.13
CA ASN A 128 11.15 10.82 -15.67
C ASN A 128 10.43 9.57 -16.19
N GLN A 129 11.18 8.68 -16.85
CA GLN A 129 10.61 7.48 -17.50
C GLN A 129 10.02 6.48 -16.48
N VAL A 130 10.66 6.33 -15.31
CA VAL A 130 10.16 5.46 -14.22
C VAL A 130 8.78 5.93 -13.78
N VAL A 131 8.61 7.23 -13.58
CA VAL A 131 7.30 7.81 -13.20
C VAL A 131 6.25 7.59 -14.28
N GLN A 132 6.62 7.76 -15.57
CA GLN A 132 5.68 7.54 -16.67
C GLN A 132 5.24 6.08 -16.77
N ASN A 133 6.16 5.13 -16.56
CA ASN A 133 5.83 3.70 -16.48
C ASN A 133 4.88 3.40 -15.32
N ILE A 134 5.21 3.87 -14.12
CA ILE A 134 4.35 3.71 -12.92
C ILE A 134 2.97 4.30 -13.17
N MET A 135 2.88 5.51 -13.72
CA MET A 135 1.60 6.15 -14.02
C MET A 135 0.76 5.34 -15.02
N ALA A 136 1.37 4.79 -16.06
CA ALA A 136 0.68 3.94 -17.03
C ALA A 136 0.14 2.65 -16.36
N GLY A 137 0.96 1.98 -15.57
CA GLY A 137 0.57 0.78 -14.83
C GLY A 137 -0.53 1.05 -13.80
N LEU A 138 -0.44 2.16 -13.05
CA LEU A 138 -1.48 2.55 -12.09
C LEU A 138 -2.82 2.87 -12.77
N ARG A 139 -2.83 3.52 -13.93
CA ARG A 139 -4.06 3.76 -14.69
C ARG A 139 -4.73 2.44 -15.10
N ARG A 140 -3.94 1.48 -15.55
CA ARG A 140 -4.40 0.13 -15.88
C ARG A 140 -4.95 -0.59 -14.64
N ALA A 141 -4.24 -0.54 -13.51
CA ALA A 141 -4.65 -1.13 -12.25
C ALA A 141 -5.96 -0.52 -11.73
N VAL A 142 -6.10 0.81 -11.73
CA VAL A 142 -7.33 1.50 -11.29
C VAL A 142 -8.52 1.16 -12.20
N ALA A 143 -8.30 1.07 -13.51
CA ALA A 143 -9.36 0.67 -14.45
C ALA A 143 -9.86 -0.76 -14.16
N HIS A 144 -8.95 -1.71 -13.96
CA HIS A 144 -9.26 -3.09 -13.61
C HIS A 144 -9.97 -3.20 -12.23
N ALA A 145 -9.46 -2.50 -11.24
CA ALA A 145 -10.03 -2.49 -9.88
C ALA A 145 -11.46 -1.95 -9.85
N LYS A 146 -11.76 -0.96 -10.68
CA LYS A 146 -13.11 -0.40 -10.80
C LYS A 146 -14.14 -1.45 -11.23
N GLU A 147 -13.78 -2.36 -12.12
CA GLU A 147 -14.65 -3.45 -12.58
C GLU A 147 -14.92 -4.47 -11.46
N LYS A 148 -14.01 -4.56 -10.50
CA LYS A 148 -14.05 -5.48 -9.37
C LYS A 148 -14.60 -4.85 -8.07
N ASN A 149 -14.93 -3.56 -8.07
CA ASN A 149 -15.28 -2.78 -6.88
C ASN A 149 -14.18 -2.78 -5.81
N VAL A 150 -12.93 -2.74 -6.24
CA VAL A 150 -11.73 -2.64 -5.40
C VAL A 150 -11.14 -1.23 -5.53
N ILE A 151 -10.68 -0.65 -4.44
CA ILE A 151 -9.98 0.63 -4.39
C ILE A 151 -8.48 0.38 -4.44
N VAL A 152 -7.78 1.03 -5.35
CA VAL A 152 -6.31 1.05 -5.41
C VAL A 152 -5.80 2.22 -4.61
N THR A 153 -4.84 1.97 -3.72
CA THR A 153 -4.17 3.01 -2.94
C THR A 153 -2.66 2.99 -3.19
N LEU A 154 -2.04 4.16 -3.06
CA LEU A 154 -0.61 4.36 -2.83
C LEU A 154 -0.39 4.85 -1.40
N GLU A 155 0.77 4.57 -0.85
CA GLU A 155 1.21 5.01 0.46
C GLU A 155 2.39 5.99 0.33
N ASP A 156 2.53 6.87 1.29
CA ASP A 156 3.77 7.60 1.56
C ASP A 156 4.83 6.61 2.07
N PHE A 157 5.64 6.09 1.18
CA PHE A 157 6.50 4.94 1.44
C PHE A 157 7.80 5.35 2.17
N ASP A 158 8.26 4.50 3.09
CA ASP A 158 9.41 4.74 3.98
C ASP A 158 10.80 4.53 3.33
N SER A 159 10.94 4.98 2.09
CA SER A 159 12.21 4.96 1.36
C SER A 159 12.36 6.20 0.51
N THR A 160 13.53 6.82 0.56
CA THR A 160 13.89 7.94 -0.32
C THR A 160 14.00 7.53 -1.80
N LEU A 161 14.06 6.24 -2.08
CA LEU A 161 14.02 5.72 -3.45
C LEU A 161 12.58 5.61 -3.98
N SER A 162 11.57 5.78 -3.14
CA SER A 162 10.18 5.68 -3.58
C SER A 162 9.72 6.98 -4.27
N PRO A 163 9.11 6.87 -5.47
CA PRO A 163 8.44 8.01 -6.11
C PRO A 163 7.26 8.55 -5.28
N CYS A 164 6.78 7.77 -4.30
CA CYS A 164 5.66 8.12 -3.43
C CYS A 164 6.09 8.67 -2.07
N SER A 165 7.39 8.93 -1.84
CA SER A 165 7.92 9.34 -0.54
C SER A 165 7.67 10.81 -0.17
N ARG A 166 7.03 11.61 -1.05
CA ARG A 166 6.88 13.06 -0.89
C ARG A 166 5.45 13.52 -1.17
N ILE A 167 5.02 14.55 -0.41
CA ILE A 167 3.65 15.11 -0.50
C ILE A 167 3.31 15.55 -1.93
N ASN A 168 4.20 16.34 -2.56
CA ASN A 168 3.97 16.85 -3.91
C ASN A 168 3.86 15.73 -4.96
N ALA A 169 4.67 14.69 -4.83
CA ALA A 169 4.62 13.57 -5.75
C ALA A 169 3.33 12.74 -5.59
N LEU A 170 2.92 12.45 -4.36
CA LEU A 170 1.63 11.79 -4.10
C LEU A 170 0.48 12.61 -4.65
N LYS A 171 0.45 13.92 -4.38
CA LYS A 171 -0.55 14.82 -4.95
C LYS A 171 -0.58 14.72 -6.48
N TRP A 172 0.58 14.74 -7.12
CA TRP A 172 0.68 14.63 -8.56
C TRP A 172 0.09 13.30 -9.08
N PHE A 173 0.42 12.15 -8.46
CA PHE A 173 -0.16 10.86 -8.83
C PHE A 173 -1.69 10.86 -8.69
N MET A 174 -2.23 11.38 -7.58
CA MET A 174 -3.67 11.45 -7.34
C MET A 174 -4.39 12.29 -8.40
N GLU A 175 -3.78 13.40 -8.83
CA GLU A 175 -4.33 14.26 -9.89
C GLU A 175 -4.22 13.63 -11.29
N GLN A 176 -3.16 12.85 -11.57
CA GLN A 176 -2.91 12.25 -12.88
C GLN A 176 -3.59 10.89 -13.10
N VAL A 177 -4.00 10.21 -12.02
CA VAL A 177 -4.64 8.89 -12.06
C VAL A 177 -6.00 8.96 -11.38
N PRO A 178 -7.07 9.37 -12.09
CA PRO A 178 -8.42 9.48 -11.52
C PRO A 178 -8.93 8.16 -10.95
N GLY A 179 -9.33 8.17 -9.68
CA GLY A 179 -9.78 6.97 -8.95
C GLY A 179 -8.72 6.31 -8.08
N LEU A 180 -7.46 6.73 -8.20
CA LEU A 180 -6.42 6.37 -7.26
C LEU A 180 -6.70 7.03 -5.91
N CYS A 181 -6.43 6.32 -4.81
CA CYS A 181 -6.61 6.80 -3.46
C CYS A 181 -5.32 6.71 -2.65
N TRP A 182 -5.33 7.32 -1.48
CA TRP A 182 -4.20 7.35 -0.57
C TRP A 182 -4.42 6.46 0.65
N THR A 183 -3.40 5.65 0.99
CA THR A 183 -3.20 5.08 2.31
C THR A 183 -2.26 6.01 3.07
N LEU A 184 -2.79 6.73 4.05
CA LEU A 184 -1.99 7.58 4.93
C LEU A 184 -1.21 6.72 5.91
N ASP A 185 0.12 6.74 5.89
CA ASP A 185 0.95 6.20 6.97
C ASP A 185 1.43 7.33 7.89
N ALA A 186 1.04 7.28 9.15
CA ALA A 186 1.32 8.36 10.11
C ALA A 186 2.82 8.51 10.45
N GLY A 187 3.66 7.53 10.10
CA GLY A 187 5.08 7.53 10.45
C GLY A 187 6.05 7.71 9.27
N ASN A 188 5.60 7.48 8.04
CA ASN A 188 6.53 7.37 6.90
C ASN A 188 7.10 8.72 6.43
N PHE A 189 6.35 9.81 6.51
CA PHE A 189 6.86 11.15 6.16
C PHE A 189 8.07 11.60 6.99
N ALA A 190 8.33 10.97 8.15
CA ALA A 190 9.54 11.23 8.91
C ALA A 190 10.83 10.93 8.11
N TYR A 191 10.81 9.96 7.18
CA TYR A 191 11.96 9.65 6.31
C TYR A 191 12.28 10.76 5.32
N SER A 192 11.29 11.47 4.87
CA SER A 192 11.43 12.60 3.94
C SER A 192 11.51 13.95 4.65
N SER A 193 11.48 13.97 6.00
CA SER A 193 11.44 15.18 6.82
C SER A 193 10.24 16.09 6.52
N GLU A 194 9.15 15.51 6.04
CA GLU A 194 7.88 16.22 5.80
C GLU A 194 6.93 16.04 6.99
N ASN A 195 6.00 16.97 7.13
CA ASN A 195 5.03 16.98 8.23
C ASN A 195 3.75 16.26 7.82
N ILE A 196 3.31 15.29 8.61
CA ILE A 196 2.09 14.51 8.37
C ILE A 196 0.82 15.39 8.35
N LEU A 197 0.77 16.48 9.12
CA LEU A 197 -0.40 17.36 9.13
C LEU A 197 -0.49 18.15 7.81
N ASP A 198 0.66 18.59 7.27
CA ASP A 198 0.69 19.27 5.97
C ASP A 198 0.28 18.29 4.86
N ALA A 199 0.77 17.04 4.92
CA ALA A 199 0.34 16.00 4.00
C ALA A 199 -1.18 15.74 4.08
N TYR A 200 -1.73 15.66 5.29
CA TYR A 200 -3.15 15.45 5.48
C TYR A 200 -3.99 16.61 4.89
N GLU A 201 -3.60 17.86 5.10
CA GLU A 201 -4.33 18.99 4.50
C GLU A 201 -4.36 18.93 2.96
N VAL A 202 -3.29 18.46 2.34
CA VAL A 202 -3.17 18.35 0.87
C VAL A 202 -3.90 17.11 0.33
N LEU A 203 -3.83 15.96 1.02
CA LEU A 203 -4.21 14.65 0.47
C LEU A 203 -5.48 14.06 1.09
N ARG A 204 -6.08 14.67 2.12
CA ARG A 204 -7.21 14.10 2.89
C ARG A 204 -8.40 13.64 2.04
N THR A 205 -8.67 14.32 0.93
CA THR A 205 -9.80 13.98 0.04
C THR A 205 -9.58 12.68 -0.73
N TYR A 206 -8.33 12.21 -0.79
CA TYR A 206 -7.94 10.95 -1.42
C TYR A 206 -7.80 9.80 -0.41
N THR A 207 -7.87 10.07 0.90
CA THR A 207 -7.61 9.06 1.93
C THR A 207 -8.69 7.99 1.93
N ALA A 208 -8.30 6.73 1.70
CA ALA A 208 -9.17 5.56 1.75
C ALA A 208 -8.78 4.59 2.88
N HIS A 209 -7.56 4.70 3.39
CA HIS A 209 -7.01 3.85 4.44
C HIS A 209 -5.99 4.60 5.29
N VAL A 210 -5.70 4.09 6.49
CA VAL A 210 -4.73 4.72 7.41
C VAL A 210 -3.91 3.64 8.10
N HIS A 211 -2.59 3.77 8.04
CA HIS A 211 -1.64 3.05 8.85
C HIS A 211 -1.24 3.91 10.06
N CYS A 212 -1.59 3.46 11.26
CA CYS A 212 -1.20 4.13 12.50
C CYS A 212 0.17 3.60 12.94
N LYS A 213 1.24 4.19 12.42
CA LYS A 213 2.62 3.84 12.69
C LYS A 213 3.26 4.93 13.53
N ASP A 214 3.83 4.55 14.66
CA ASP A 214 4.64 5.45 15.49
C ASP A 214 6.13 5.24 15.19
N ARG A 215 6.82 6.34 14.99
CA ARG A 215 8.28 6.38 14.83
C ARG A 215 8.81 7.39 15.82
N GLY A 216 8.84 6.97 17.09
CA GLY A 216 9.44 7.75 18.15
C GLY A 216 10.94 7.89 18.04
#